data_8f3bcdf24eea4a635ce4f1f29305183a
#
_entry.id   8f3bcdf24eea4a635ce4f1f29305183a
#
_cell.length_a   1.000
_cell.length_b   1.000
_cell.length_c   1.000
_cell.angle_alpha   90.00
_cell.angle_beta   90.00
_cell.angle_gamma   90.00
#
_symmetry.space_group_name_H-M   'P 1'
#
loop_
_entity.id
_entity.type
_entity.pdbx_description
1 polymer ?
#
loop_
_entity_poly.entity_id
_entity_poly.type
_entity_poly.pdbx_seq_one_letter_code
_entity_poly.pdbx_strand_id
1 'polypeptide(L)'
;WGDLTNYEDVLNAVTGSDYILHVGGMVSPAADWKPYRTQKTNIGAAQNICKAVLAQPDPDAVKVCYIGTVAETGGRNYPIHWGRCGDPLKVSVYDHYAVSKCIAERVFVESGIKNWVVMRQSGILYPNILKNMDPIMFHVPINGVLEWCTVEDSGRLLANLCDEDAKGNLGSDFWNHFYNIGSGKEYRISNYEFECLLLGTLGLAGPEKLFDPNWFTTKNFHGQFYADGDKLENFLHFRENLPVKDYFNRLADQVEFYFKIPRYLPKNLVAACAKPFMKKIAKTP
;
A
#
# COMPACT_ATOMS: atom_id res chain seq x y z
N TRP A 1 -21.12 -6.41 -9.58
CA TRP A 1 -19.92 -6.34 -10.40
C TRP A 1 -20.09 -5.25 -11.45
N GLY A 2 -19.07 -4.42 -11.65
CA GLY A 2 -19.11 -3.34 -12.63
C GLY A 2 -17.72 -2.82 -12.97
N ASP A 3 -17.63 -1.93 -13.96
CA ASP A 3 -16.42 -1.23 -14.35
C ASP A 3 -16.39 0.17 -13.73
N LEU A 4 -15.41 0.47 -12.90
CA LEU A 4 -15.23 1.80 -12.29
C LEU A 4 -15.09 2.94 -13.32
N THR A 5 -14.71 2.61 -14.56
CA THR A 5 -14.63 3.61 -15.66
C THR A 5 -15.96 3.85 -16.37
N ASN A 6 -17.00 3.07 -16.03
CA ASN A 6 -18.36 3.25 -16.51
C ASN A 6 -19.21 3.91 -15.42
N TYR A 7 -19.74 5.09 -15.71
CA TYR A 7 -20.54 5.85 -14.74
C TYR A 7 -21.81 5.12 -14.28
N GLU A 8 -22.53 4.44 -15.19
CA GLU A 8 -23.76 3.74 -14.84
C GLU A 8 -23.52 2.57 -13.88
N ASP A 9 -22.41 1.82 -14.07
CA ASP A 9 -22.02 0.76 -13.15
C ASP A 9 -21.70 1.32 -11.75
N VAL A 10 -21.01 2.46 -11.71
CA VAL A 10 -20.66 3.14 -10.45
C VAL A 10 -21.92 3.71 -9.79
N LEU A 11 -22.81 4.34 -10.54
CA LEU A 11 -24.06 4.88 -10.01
C LEU A 11 -24.93 3.78 -9.41
N ASN A 12 -25.06 2.65 -10.09
CA ASN A 12 -25.80 1.49 -9.59
C ASN A 12 -25.18 0.93 -8.29
N ALA A 13 -23.86 0.91 -8.18
CA ALA A 13 -23.17 0.42 -6.98
C ALA A 13 -23.29 1.40 -5.79
N VAL A 14 -23.31 2.70 -6.03
CA VAL A 14 -23.41 3.75 -5.01
C VAL A 14 -24.83 3.93 -4.50
N THR A 15 -25.83 3.67 -5.35
CA THR A 15 -27.24 3.91 -5.02
C THR A 15 -27.68 3.08 -3.79
N GLY A 16 -28.14 3.80 -2.75
CA GLY A 16 -28.58 3.22 -1.50
C GLY A 16 -27.47 2.72 -0.56
N SER A 17 -26.21 3.10 -0.83
CA SER A 17 -25.07 2.77 0.02
C SER A 17 -24.79 3.88 1.03
N ASP A 18 -24.57 3.52 2.30
CA ASP A 18 -24.17 4.47 3.35
C ASP A 18 -22.66 4.77 3.30
N TYR A 19 -21.85 3.76 2.93
CA TYR A 19 -20.40 3.85 2.89
C TYR A 19 -19.86 3.45 1.51
N ILE A 20 -18.98 4.26 0.98
CA ILE A 20 -18.21 3.97 -0.23
C ILE A 20 -16.75 3.78 0.16
N LEU A 21 -16.28 2.55 0.12
CA LEU A 21 -14.89 2.19 0.40
C LEU A 21 -14.13 2.00 -0.93
N HIS A 22 -13.53 3.07 -1.43
CA HIS A 22 -12.82 3.03 -2.71
C HIS A 22 -11.38 2.52 -2.54
N VAL A 23 -11.21 1.21 -2.69
CA VAL A 23 -9.92 0.50 -2.58
C VAL A 23 -9.34 0.17 -3.97
N GLY A 24 -10.16 0.21 -5.00
CA GLY A 24 -9.80 -0.21 -6.36
C GLY A 24 -8.88 0.77 -7.08
N GLY A 25 -8.10 0.24 -8.02
CA GLY A 25 -7.25 1.04 -8.90
C GLY A 25 -6.18 0.21 -9.60
N MET A 26 -5.51 0.81 -10.59
CA MET A 26 -4.31 0.25 -11.18
C MET A 26 -3.10 0.64 -10.34
N VAL A 27 -2.23 -0.33 -10.05
CA VAL A 27 -1.01 -0.17 -9.21
C VAL A 27 0.26 -0.44 -10.01
N SER A 28 1.39 0.08 -9.55
CA SER A 28 2.71 -0.23 -10.12
C SER A 28 3.05 -1.72 -9.90
N PRO A 29 3.82 -2.36 -10.81
CA PRO A 29 4.46 -1.76 -12.01
C PRO A 29 3.52 -1.64 -13.21
N ALA A 30 2.36 -2.31 -13.22
CA ALA A 30 1.43 -2.32 -14.37
C ALA A 30 0.93 -0.90 -14.73
N ALA A 31 0.82 -0.02 -13.74
CA ALA A 31 0.39 1.36 -13.93
C ALA A 31 1.36 2.16 -14.80
N ASP A 32 2.65 1.94 -14.64
CA ASP A 32 3.70 2.69 -15.35
C ASP A 32 3.84 2.25 -16.80
N TRP A 33 3.51 0.99 -17.08
CA TRP A 33 3.50 0.47 -18.46
C TRP A 33 2.26 0.85 -19.26
N LYS A 34 1.19 1.27 -18.57
CA LYS A 34 -0.10 1.62 -19.21
C LYS A 34 -0.62 2.97 -18.69
N PRO A 35 0.13 4.08 -18.85
CA PRO A 35 -0.18 5.35 -18.20
C PRO A 35 -1.56 5.90 -18.54
N TYR A 36 -1.99 5.80 -19.79
CA TYR A 36 -3.33 6.24 -20.21
C TYR A 36 -4.44 5.44 -19.51
N ARG A 37 -4.31 4.12 -19.47
CA ARG A 37 -5.26 3.26 -18.77
C ARG A 37 -5.27 3.53 -17.28
N THR A 38 -4.09 3.78 -16.69
CA THR A 38 -3.94 4.12 -15.27
C THR A 38 -4.68 5.40 -14.92
N GLN A 39 -4.50 6.46 -15.71
CA GLN A 39 -5.22 7.71 -15.51
C GLN A 39 -6.74 7.50 -15.66
N LYS A 40 -7.18 6.83 -16.72
CA LYS A 40 -8.60 6.54 -16.94
C LYS A 40 -9.20 5.74 -15.77
N THR A 41 -8.48 4.74 -15.27
CA THR A 41 -8.98 3.91 -14.17
C THR A 41 -8.93 4.66 -12.84
N ASN A 42 -7.80 5.23 -12.44
CA ASN A 42 -7.64 5.80 -11.11
C ASN A 42 -8.36 7.15 -10.96
N ILE A 43 -8.19 8.03 -11.94
CA ILE A 43 -8.81 9.37 -11.91
C ILE A 43 -10.29 9.28 -12.33
N GLY A 44 -10.57 8.56 -13.42
CA GLY A 44 -11.95 8.41 -13.91
C GLY A 44 -12.85 7.71 -12.89
N ALA A 45 -12.35 6.69 -12.17
CA ALA A 45 -13.10 6.07 -11.08
C ALA A 45 -13.44 7.07 -9.97
N ALA A 46 -12.45 7.88 -9.53
CA ALA A 46 -12.69 8.90 -8.51
C ALA A 46 -13.77 9.91 -8.95
N GLN A 47 -13.68 10.38 -10.21
CA GLN A 47 -14.68 11.30 -10.78
C GLN A 47 -16.08 10.67 -10.84
N ASN A 48 -16.18 9.42 -11.29
CA ASN A 48 -17.45 8.71 -11.37
C ASN A 48 -18.06 8.49 -9.99
N ILE A 49 -17.25 8.10 -8.98
CA ILE A 49 -17.71 7.91 -7.60
C ILE A 49 -18.22 9.25 -7.04
N CYS A 50 -17.45 10.33 -7.16
CA CYS A 50 -17.90 11.64 -6.67
C CYS A 50 -19.19 12.09 -7.33
N LYS A 51 -19.30 11.94 -8.65
CA LYS A 51 -20.52 12.28 -9.40
C LYS A 51 -21.71 11.42 -8.95
N ALA A 52 -21.50 10.11 -8.74
CA ALA A 52 -22.55 9.19 -8.31
C ALA A 52 -23.03 9.46 -6.87
N VAL A 53 -22.12 9.80 -5.95
CA VAL A 53 -22.45 10.19 -4.57
C VAL A 53 -23.25 11.47 -4.56
N LEU A 54 -22.84 12.50 -5.30
CA LEU A 54 -23.54 13.78 -5.36
C LEU A 54 -24.90 13.70 -6.07
N ALA A 55 -25.14 12.64 -6.83
CA ALA A 55 -26.44 12.37 -7.47
C ALA A 55 -27.44 11.61 -6.57
N GLN A 56 -27.02 11.19 -5.35
CA GLN A 56 -27.94 10.52 -4.43
C GLN A 56 -28.99 11.52 -3.89
N PRO A 57 -30.18 11.03 -3.46
CA PRO A 57 -31.21 11.89 -2.85
C PRO A 57 -30.73 12.64 -1.60
N ASP A 58 -29.87 12.01 -0.79
CA ASP A 58 -29.19 12.63 0.35
C ASP A 58 -27.67 12.36 0.26
N PRO A 59 -26.94 13.17 -0.52
CA PRO A 59 -25.50 12.97 -0.67
C PRO A 59 -24.72 13.24 0.60
N ASP A 60 -25.27 14.01 1.54
CA ASP A 60 -24.65 14.35 2.81
C ASP A 60 -24.63 13.18 3.80
N ALA A 61 -25.53 12.19 3.63
CA ALA A 61 -25.54 10.97 4.41
C ALA A 61 -24.46 9.97 3.96
N VAL A 62 -24.02 10.03 2.69
CA VAL A 62 -23.02 9.10 2.15
C VAL A 62 -21.62 9.45 2.62
N LYS A 63 -20.90 8.47 3.11
CA LYS A 63 -19.54 8.61 3.62
C LYS A 63 -18.55 7.91 2.69
N VAL A 64 -17.47 8.61 2.32
CA VAL A 64 -16.52 8.13 1.32
C VAL A 64 -15.13 7.97 1.94
N CYS A 65 -14.61 6.75 1.92
CA CYS A 65 -13.22 6.45 2.23
C CYS A 65 -12.45 6.17 0.94
N TYR A 66 -11.46 7.00 0.64
CA TYR A 66 -10.54 6.80 -0.47
C TYR A 66 -9.20 6.27 0.03
N ILE A 67 -8.76 5.14 -0.50
CA ILE A 67 -7.45 4.59 -0.22
C ILE A 67 -6.44 5.19 -1.21
N GLY A 68 -5.66 6.16 -0.72
CA GLY A 68 -4.50 6.78 -1.37
C GLY A 68 -3.26 5.89 -1.30
N THR A 69 -2.08 6.48 -1.42
CA THR A 69 -0.81 5.74 -1.40
C THR A 69 0.34 6.55 -0.78
N VAL A 70 1.26 5.87 -0.10
CA VAL A 70 2.51 6.48 0.37
C VAL A 70 3.37 7.03 -0.77
N ALA A 71 3.22 6.53 -1.98
CA ALA A 71 3.96 7.00 -3.16
C ALA A 71 3.72 8.50 -3.45
N GLU A 72 2.60 9.07 -3.00
CA GLU A 72 2.29 10.50 -3.12
C GLU A 72 3.25 11.38 -2.32
N THR A 73 3.76 10.88 -1.21
CA THR A 73 4.67 11.61 -0.33
C THR A 73 6.14 11.45 -0.68
N GLY A 74 6.45 10.51 -1.57
CA GLY A 74 7.80 10.24 -2.08
C GLY A 74 8.72 9.64 -1.02
N GLY A 75 10.02 9.54 -1.37
CA GLY A 75 11.04 8.98 -0.50
C GLY A 75 11.54 9.95 0.56
N ARG A 76 11.75 9.45 1.77
CA ARG A 76 12.39 10.16 2.89
C ARG A 76 13.74 9.52 3.17
N ASN A 77 14.78 10.01 2.53
CA ASN A 77 16.14 9.49 2.68
C ASN A 77 16.76 9.91 4.01
N TYR A 78 17.78 9.13 4.45
CA TYR A 78 18.60 9.47 5.60
C TYR A 78 19.13 10.93 5.51
N PRO A 79 19.16 11.67 6.63
CA PRO A 79 18.77 11.29 7.99
C PRO A 79 17.26 11.44 8.31
N ILE A 80 16.43 11.87 7.36
CA ILE A 80 15.03 12.20 7.57
C ILE A 80 14.17 11.06 7.02
N HIS A 81 13.84 10.10 7.88
CA HIS A 81 13.00 8.95 7.49
C HIS A 81 11.50 9.15 7.83
N TRP A 82 11.16 10.20 8.56
CA TRP A 82 9.84 10.44 9.10
C TRP A 82 9.02 11.39 8.22
N GLY A 83 7.76 11.04 8.00
CA GLY A 83 6.79 11.86 7.28
C GLY A 83 5.47 12.00 8.04
N ARG A 84 4.71 13.01 7.64
CA ARG A 84 3.37 13.32 8.14
C ARG A 84 2.41 13.52 6.97
N CYS A 85 1.11 13.37 7.22
CA CYS A 85 0.09 13.67 6.20
C CYS A 85 0.15 15.09 5.67
N GLY A 86 0.53 16.07 6.49
CA GLY A 86 0.62 17.49 6.12
C GLY A 86 1.90 17.90 5.40
N ASP A 87 2.85 16.99 5.23
CA ASP A 87 4.08 17.29 4.50
C ASP A 87 3.80 17.49 3.00
N PRO A 88 4.61 18.33 2.31
CA PRO A 88 4.49 18.50 0.87
C PRO A 88 4.56 17.17 0.12
N LEU A 89 3.70 17.00 -0.88
CA LEU A 89 3.75 15.87 -1.80
C LEU A 89 5.04 15.93 -2.63
N LYS A 90 5.68 14.77 -2.83
CA LYS A 90 6.97 14.65 -3.54
C LYS A 90 6.92 13.54 -4.58
N VAL A 91 5.86 13.54 -5.36
CA VAL A 91 5.62 12.56 -6.41
C VAL A 91 6.72 12.63 -7.47
N SER A 92 7.24 11.47 -7.86
CA SER A 92 8.05 11.37 -9.07
C SER A 92 7.15 11.57 -10.29
N VAL A 93 7.54 12.47 -11.21
CA VAL A 93 6.77 12.72 -12.43
C VAL A 93 6.73 11.52 -13.39
N TYR A 94 7.64 10.57 -13.21
CA TYR A 94 7.69 9.33 -13.99
C TYR A 94 6.90 8.18 -13.36
N ASP A 95 6.43 8.36 -12.11
CA ASP A 95 5.58 7.41 -11.41
C ASP A 95 4.11 7.71 -11.76
N HIS A 96 3.63 7.13 -12.86
CA HIS A 96 2.25 7.35 -13.35
C HIS A 96 1.20 6.88 -12.34
N TYR A 97 1.54 5.87 -11.53
CA TYR A 97 0.67 5.44 -10.43
C TYR A 97 0.51 6.54 -9.40
N ALA A 98 1.60 7.02 -8.82
CA ALA A 98 1.55 8.04 -7.77
C ALA A 98 0.92 9.34 -8.26
N VAL A 99 1.25 9.80 -9.48
CA VAL A 99 0.64 10.97 -10.10
C VAL A 99 -0.88 10.80 -10.22
N SER A 100 -1.35 9.64 -10.72
CA SER A 100 -2.79 9.38 -10.85
C SER A 100 -3.50 9.32 -9.51
N LYS A 101 -2.87 8.79 -8.48
CA LYS A 101 -3.41 8.72 -7.12
C LYS A 101 -3.50 10.11 -6.47
N CYS A 102 -2.48 10.97 -6.65
CA CYS A 102 -2.54 12.38 -6.22
C CYS A 102 -3.71 13.13 -6.85
N ILE A 103 -3.93 12.96 -8.16
CA ILE A 103 -5.05 13.62 -8.85
C ILE A 103 -6.38 13.07 -8.32
N ALA A 104 -6.51 11.76 -8.14
CA ALA A 104 -7.71 11.14 -7.60
C ALA A 104 -8.01 11.62 -6.17
N GLU A 105 -6.98 11.75 -5.31
CA GLU A 105 -7.10 12.34 -3.98
C GLU A 105 -7.70 13.76 -4.05
N ARG A 106 -7.17 14.61 -4.93
CA ARG A 106 -7.70 15.96 -5.13
C ARG A 106 -9.15 15.98 -5.64
N VAL A 107 -9.53 15.02 -6.49
CA VAL A 107 -10.91 14.89 -6.96
C VAL A 107 -11.87 14.68 -5.78
N PHE A 108 -11.54 13.81 -4.82
CA PHE A 108 -12.37 13.60 -3.62
C PHE A 108 -12.43 14.86 -2.76
N VAL A 109 -11.29 15.47 -2.45
CA VAL A 109 -11.20 16.66 -1.59
C VAL A 109 -11.97 17.86 -2.16
N GLU A 110 -11.96 18.03 -3.49
CA GLU A 110 -12.59 19.17 -4.17
C GLU A 110 -14.01 18.87 -4.67
N SER A 111 -14.50 17.64 -4.44
CA SER A 111 -15.79 17.17 -4.99
C SER A 111 -17.02 17.90 -4.44
N GLY A 112 -16.94 18.44 -3.23
CA GLY A 112 -18.12 18.94 -2.49
C GLY A 112 -18.81 17.87 -1.64
N ILE A 113 -18.34 16.62 -1.62
CA ILE A 113 -18.82 15.58 -0.67
C ILE A 113 -18.50 16.04 0.75
N LYS A 114 -19.48 15.97 1.65
CA LYS A 114 -19.30 16.45 3.03
C LYS A 114 -18.47 15.53 3.91
N ASN A 115 -18.63 14.23 3.75
CA ASN A 115 -18.00 13.23 4.62
C ASN A 115 -17.05 12.37 3.80
N TRP A 116 -15.82 12.83 3.63
CA TRP A 116 -14.76 12.07 2.98
C TRP A 116 -13.58 11.84 3.94
N VAL A 117 -12.82 10.78 3.72
CA VAL A 117 -11.53 10.53 4.35
C VAL A 117 -10.57 9.95 3.33
N VAL A 118 -9.34 10.44 3.33
CA VAL A 118 -8.24 9.92 2.52
C VAL A 118 -7.26 9.18 3.41
N MET A 119 -7.00 7.92 3.09
CA MET A 119 -6.06 7.09 3.84
C MET A 119 -4.95 6.60 2.92
N ARG A 120 -3.72 7.09 3.12
CA ARG A 120 -2.56 6.77 2.29
C ARG A 120 -1.95 5.45 2.74
N GLN A 121 -2.21 4.40 1.95
CA GLN A 121 -1.72 3.06 2.20
C GLN A 121 -0.23 2.95 1.93
N SER A 122 0.50 2.35 2.86
CA SER A 122 1.89 1.93 2.68
C SER A 122 1.99 0.58 1.94
N GLY A 123 3.19 0.01 1.85
CA GLY A 123 3.39 -1.34 1.32
C GLY A 123 2.59 -2.37 2.14
N ILE A 124 1.90 -3.27 1.44
CA ILE A 124 1.07 -4.29 2.08
C ILE A 124 1.83 -5.61 2.13
N LEU A 125 1.94 -6.17 3.34
CA LEU A 125 2.41 -7.53 3.56
C LEU A 125 1.23 -8.49 3.42
N TYR A 126 1.36 -9.50 2.56
CA TYR A 126 0.33 -10.49 2.27
C TYR A 126 0.95 -11.84 1.89
N PRO A 127 0.22 -12.97 1.98
CA PRO A 127 0.83 -14.30 1.82
C PRO A 127 1.60 -14.52 0.51
N ASN A 128 1.09 -14.01 -0.60
CA ASN A 128 1.74 -14.20 -1.89
C ASN A 128 3.03 -13.38 -2.08
N ILE A 129 3.37 -12.46 -1.15
CA ILE A 129 4.65 -11.73 -1.21
C ILE A 129 5.85 -12.67 -1.12
N LEU A 130 5.69 -13.82 -0.45
CA LEU A 130 6.71 -14.88 -0.38
C LEU A 130 6.89 -15.64 -1.69
N LYS A 131 5.89 -15.62 -2.57
CA LYS A 131 5.90 -16.35 -3.85
C LYS A 131 6.32 -15.44 -5.02
N ASN A 132 6.00 -14.17 -4.92
CA ASN A 132 6.17 -13.19 -5.97
C ASN A 132 7.46 -12.40 -5.74
N MET A 133 8.57 -12.93 -6.28
CA MET A 133 9.81 -12.15 -6.39
C MET A 133 9.62 -11.11 -7.51
N ASP A 134 9.10 -9.94 -7.14
CA ASP A 134 8.77 -8.87 -8.08
C ASP A 134 9.99 -7.96 -8.31
N PRO A 135 10.27 -7.51 -9.54
CA PRO A 135 11.33 -6.54 -9.83
C PRO A 135 11.28 -5.28 -8.97
N ILE A 136 10.11 -4.89 -8.48
CA ILE A 136 9.91 -3.71 -7.64
C ILE A 136 10.79 -3.72 -6.37
N MET A 137 11.19 -4.90 -5.89
CA MET A 137 12.11 -5.04 -4.75
C MET A 137 13.46 -4.35 -4.99
N PHE A 138 13.88 -4.23 -6.25
CA PHE A 138 15.12 -3.57 -6.65
C PHE A 138 14.93 -2.08 -6.99
N HIS A 139 13.70 -1.61 -7.07
CA HIS A 139 13.37 -0.21 -7.37
C HIS A 139 13.44 0.70 -6.13
N VAL A 140 13.76 0.15 -4.98
CA VAL A 140 14.05 0.90 -3.75
C VAL A 140 15.48 0.66 -3.32
N PRO A 141 16.17 1.63 -2.70
CA PRO A 141 17.50 1.42 -2.16
C PRO A 141 17.49 0.34 -1.08
N ILE A 142 18.56 -0.43 -0.99
CA ILE A 142 18.67 -1.49 0.05
C ILE A 142 18.58 -0.93 1.48
N ASN A 143 18.98 0.32 1.68
CA ASN A 143 18.87 1.05 2.95
C ASN A 143 17.64 1.98 3.00
N GLY A 144 16.76 1.93 2.00
CA GLY A 144 15.47 2.62 2.04
C GLY A 144 14.60 2.08 3.18
N VAL A 145 13.66 2.90 3.67
CA VAL A 145 12.79 2.53 4.79
C VAL A 145 11.33 2.59 4.40
N LEU A 146 10.52 1.76 5.03
CA LEU A 146 9.07 1.78 4.88
C LEU A 146 8.42 1.31 6.19
N GLU A 147 7.34 1.97 6.59
CA GLU A 147 6.43 1.43 7.58
C GLU A 147 5.39 0.59 6.85
N TRP A 148 5.54 -0.71 6.93
CA TRP A 148 4.64 -1.66 6.25
C TRP A 148 3.29 -1.77 6.97
N CYS A 149 2.29 -2.28 6.26
CA CYS A 149 1.00 -2.65 6.82
C CYS A 149 0.66 -4.10 6.45
N THR A 150 0.04 -4.85 7.38
CA THR A 150 -0.46 -6.19 7.05
C THR A 150 -1.78 -6.10 6.28
N VAL A 151 -2.08 -7.10 5.46
CA VAL A 151 -3.36 -7.15 4.75
C VAL A 151 -4.53 -7.29 5.72
N GLU A 152 -4.31 -7.97 6.85
CA GLU A 152 -5.30 -8.14 7.91
C GLU A 152 -5.61 -6.80 8.61
N ASP A 153 -4.58 -6.01 8.92
CA ASP A 153 -4.77 -4.68 9.51
C ASP A 153 -5.48 -3.74 8.52
N SER A 154 -5.11 -3.78 7.24
CA SER A 154 -5.79 -3.00 6.19
C SER A 154 -7.27 -3.38 6.05
N GLY A 155 -7.59 -4.67 6.15
CA GLY A 155 -8.99 -5.15 6.12
C GLY A 155 -9.77 -4.75 7.38
N ARG A 156 -9.18 -4.93 8.56
CA ARG A 156 -9.77 -4.56 9.85
C ARG A 156 -10.04 -3.05 9.94
N LEU A 157 -9.12 -2.24 9.41
CA LEU A 157 -9.28 -0.79 9.32
C LEU A 157 -10.57 -0.40 8.62
N LEU A 158 -10.88 -1.00 7.48
CA LEU A 158 -12.08 -0.69 6.71
C LEU A 158 -13.36 -1.15 7.41
N ALA A 159 -13.32 -2.31 8.06
CA ALA A 159 -14.44 -2.81 8.86
C ALA A 159 -14.69 -1.90 10.07
N ASN A 160 -13.64 -1.57 10.83
CA ASN A 160 -13.75 -0.74 12.02
C ASN A 160 -14.17 0.71 11.68
N LEU A 161 -13.83 1.23 10.50
CA LEU A 161 -14.32 2.53 10.04
C LEU A 161 -15.86 2.54 10.01
N CYS A 162 -16.47 1.54 9.39
CA CYS A 162 -17.93 1.46 9.33
C CYS A 162 -18.54 1.24 10.71
N ASP A 163 -17.94 0.37 11.53
CA ASP A 163 -18.42 0.04 12.86
C ASP A 163 -18.34 1.23 13.83
N GLU A 164 -17.21 1.94 13.87
CA GLU A 164 -17.01 3.09 14.76
C GLU A 164 -17.88 4.29 14.35
N ASP A 165 -18.04 4.49 13.05
CA ASP A 165 -18.96 5.51 12.57
C ASP A 165 -20.42 5.20 12.88
N ALA A 166 -20.87 3.96 12.68
CA ALA A 166 -22.23 3.53 13.02
C ALA A 166 -22.54 3.65 14.53
N LYS A 167 -21.51 3.56 15.40
CA LYS A 167 -21.61 3.81 16.84
C LYS A 167 -21.62 5.30 17.18
N GLY A 168 -21.37 6.19 16.21
CA GLY A 168 -21.26 7.64 16.44
C GLY A 168 -19.93 8.09 17.04
N ASN A 169 -18.86 7.25 16.96
CA ASN A 169 -17.54 7.56 17.50
C ASN A 169 -16.66 8.39 16.55
N LEU A 170 -17.07 8.53 15.26
CA LEU A 170 -16.33 9.30 14.26
C LEU A 170 -17.05 10.61 13.94
N GLY A 171 -16.48 11.72 14.39
CA GLY A 171 -17.01 13.06 14.21
C GLY A 171 -16.25 13.89 13.17
N SER A 172 -16.39 15.21 13.26
CA SER A 172 -15.70 16.17 12.40
C SER A 172 -14.18 16.19 12.60
N ASP A 173 -13.67 15.62 13.65
CA ASP A 173 -12.25 15.41 13.94
C ASP A 173 -11.67 14.21 13.17
N PHE A 174 -12.53 13.33 12.64
CA PHE A 174 -12.15 12.21 11.79
C PHE A 174 -12.41 12.49 10.30
N TRP A 175 -13.61 12.95 9.94
CA TRP A 175 -13.99 13.22 8.56
C TRP A 175 -13.32 14.48 8.02
N ASN A 176 -13.13 14.52 6.68
CA ASN A 176 -12.43 15.58 5.96
C ASN A 176 -10.94 15.70 6.31
N HIS A 177 -10.33 14.57 6.64
CA HIS A 177 -8.92 14.47 7.02
C HIS A 177 -8.16 13.45 6.20
N PHE A 178 -6.83 13.53 6.33
CA PHE A 178 -5.87 12.61 5.73
C PHE A 178 -5.20 11.79 6.83
N TYR A 179 -5.00 10.50 6.55
CA TYR A 179 -4.29 9.59 7.44
C TYR A 179 -3.29 8.74 6.68
N ASN A 180 -2.22 8.32 7.38
CA ASN A 180 -1.28 7.32 6.91
C ASN A 180 -1.65 5.95 7.49
N ILE A 181 -1.66 4.91 6.64
CA ILE A 181 -1.92 3.53 7.06
C ILE A 181 -0.60 2.79 7.20
N GLY A 182 -0.33 2.27 8.40
CA GLY A 182 0.80 1.42 8.72
C GLY A 182 0.54 0.60 9.98
N SER A 183 1.14 -0.58 10.09
CA SER A 183 0.96 -1.48 11.25
C SER A 183 1.81 -1.08 12.47
N GLY A 184 2.38 0.14 12.48
CA GLY A 184 3.08 0.71 13.62
C GLY A 184 4.55 0.36 13.69
N LYS A 185 5.15 0.60 14.85
CA LYS A 185 6.61 0.58 15.06
C LYS A 185 7.29 -0.73 14.70
N GLU A 186 6.64 -1.85 14.94
CA GLU A 186 7.19 -3.19 14.65
C GLU A 186 7.38 -3.43 13.14
N TYR A 187 6.68 -2.64 12.30
CA TYR A 187 6.72 -2.74 10.85
C TYR A 187 7.55 -1.61 10.20
N ARG A 188 8.29 -0.83 11.00
CA ARG A 188 9.23 0.20 10.56
C ARG A 188 10.58 -0.43 10.30
N ILE A 189 10.78 -0.94 9.10
CA ILE A 189 11.96 -1.68 8.71
C ILE A 189 12.60 -1.10 7.45
N SER A 190 13.91 -1.31 7.31
CA SER A 190 14.62 -1.03 6.07
C SER A 190 14.34 -2.11 5.02
N ASN A 191 14.62 -1.80 3.74
CA ASN A 191 14.54 -2.79 2.68
C ASN A 191 15.48 -3.98 2.93
N TYR A 192 16.66 -3.73 3.51
CA TYR A 192 17.58 -4.79 3.91
C TYR A 192 16.94 -5.75 4.94
N GLU A 193 16.31 -5.20 5.98
CA GLU A 193 15.62 -6.02 7.01
C GLU A 193 14.44 -6.78 6.42
N PHE A 194 13.67 -6.14 5.54
CA PHE A 194 12.60 -6.81 4.80
C PHE A 194 13.12 -7.99 3.98
N GLU A 195 14.21 -7.82 3.23
CA GLU A 195 14.83 -8.90 2.46
C GLU A 195 15.37 -10.01 3.35
N CYS A 196 15.95 -9.67 4.50
CA CYS A 196 16.39 -10.67 5.49
C CYS A 196 15.22 -11.51 6.01
N LEU A 197 14.09 -10.87 6.31
CA LEU A 197 12.88 -11.56 6.76
C LEU A 197 12.31 -12.46 5.66
N LEU A 198 12.14 -11.92 4.45
CA LEU A 198 11.58 -12.63 3.30
C LEU A 198 12.41 -13.86 2.93
N LEU A 199 13.71 -13.68 2.73
CA LEU A 199 14.62 -14.75 2.35
C LEU A 199 14.79 -15.78 3.49
N GLY A 200 14.91 -15.30 4.73
CA GLY A 200 15.02 -16.15 5.92
C GLY A 200 13.78 -17.03 6.11
N THR A 201 12.61 -16.48 5.89
CA THR A 201 11.33 -17.19 5.94
C THR A 201 11.24 -18.32 4.92
N LEU A 202 11.82 -18.16 3.75
CA LEU A 202 11.91 -19.22 2.73
C LEU A 202 13.11 -20.16 2.92
N GLY A 203 13.98 -19.91 3.90
CA GLY A 203 15.20 -20.68 4.15
C GLY A 203 16.31 -20.40 3.13
N LEU A 204 16.20 -19.30 2.40
CA LEU A 204 17.24 -18.83 1.49
C LEU A 204 18.43 -18.22 2.23
N ALA A 205 19.53 -18.00 1.54
CA ALA A 205 20.66 -17.26 2.09
C ALA A 205 20.29 -15.77 2.20
N GLY A 206 20.99 -15.03 3.06
CA GLY A 206 20.78 -13.60 3.23
C GLY A 206 21.10 -12.78 1.97
N PRO A 207 20.67 -11.51 1.96
CA PRO A 207 20.82 -10.60 0.81
C PRO A 207 22.26 -10.53 0.28
N GLU A 208 23.27 -10.55 1.15
CA GLU A 208 24.68 -10.42 0.80
C GLU A 208 25.18 -11.54 -0.12
N LYS A 209 24.55 -12.73 -0.04
CA LYS A 209 24.92 -13.88 -0.88
C LYS A 209 24.10 -13.95 -2.16
N LEU A 210 22.88 -13.43 -2.15
CA LEU A 210 21.92 -13.55 -3.24
C LEU A 210 21.92 -12.35 -4.17
N PHE A 211 22.12 -11.15 -3.64
CA PHE A 211 22.02 -9.91 -4.40
C PHE A 211 23.38 -9.27 -4.63
N ASP A 212 23.50 -8.53 -5.72
CA ASP A 212 24.57 -7.58 -5.95
C ASP A 212 24.05 -6.19 -5.53
N PRO A 213 24.78 -5.42 -4.71
CA PRO A 213 24.36 -4.07 -4.33
C PRO A 213 24.04 -3.15 -5.51
N ASN A 214 24.66 -3.37 -6.67
CA ASN A 214 24.41 -2.60 -7.89
C ASN A 214 23.07 -2.94 -8.57
N TRP A 215 22.31 -3.90 -8.07
CA TRP A 215 20.98 -4.20 -8.60
C TRP A 215 19.93 -3.26 -8.02
N PHE A 216 20.18 -2.67 -6.88
CA PHE A 216 19.26 -1.75 -6.22
C PHE A 216 19.42 -0.33 -6.75
N THR A 217 18.31 0.39 -6.85
CA THR A 217 18.36 1.82 -7.16
C THR A 217 19.06 2.60 -6.04
N THR A 218 19.63 3.75 -6.38
CA THR A 218 20.24 4.66 -5.39
C THR A 218 19.28 5.75 -4.89
N LYS A 219 18.13 5.89 -5.53
CA LYS A 219 17.10 6.87 -5.16
C LYS A 219 15.79 6.17 -4.86
N ASN A 220 15.19 6.53 -3.73
CA ASN A 220 13.87 6.04 -3.37
C ASN A 220 12.79 6.84 -4.11
N PHE A 221 11.80 6.17 -4.69
CA PHE A 221 10.64 6.84 -5.26
C PHE A 221 9.53 7.00 -4.21
N HIS A 222 9.47 6.12 -3.21
CA HIS A 222 8.62 6.24 -2.03
C HIS A 222 9.27 5.52 -0.86
N GLY A 223 8.84 5.84 0.35
CA GLY A 223 9.25 5.13 1.56
C GLY A 223 9.57 6.09 2.71
N GLN A 224 8.94 5.82 3.83
CA GLN A 224 9.09 6.59 5.06
C GLN A 224 8.52 5.81 6.24
N PHE A 225 8.86 6.25 7.44
CA PHE A 225 8.13 5.97 8.67
C PHE A 225 7.12 7.08 8.93
N TYR A 226 6.03 6.79 9.60
CA TYR A 226 5.00 7.79 9.90
C TYR A 226 5.18 8.35 11.30
N ALA A 227 5.34 9.66 11.40
CA ALA A 227 5.37 10.38 12.68
C ALA A 227 3.97 10.55 13.28
N ASP A 228 2.95 10.44 12.45
CA ASP A 228 1.53 10.61 12.81
C ASP A 228 0.66 9.37 12.53
N GLY A 229 1.30 8.21 12.31
CA GLY A 229 0.58 6.96 11.99
C GLY A 229 -0.34 6.46 13.10
N ASP A 230 -0.09 6.87 14.36
CA ASP A 230 -0.93 6.46 15.49
C ASP A 230 -2.27 7.22 15.55
N LYS A 231 -2.41 8.34 14.81
CA LYS A 231 -3.69 9.08 14.78
C LYS A 231 -4.84 8.22 14.28
N LEU A 232 -4.60 7.45 13.19
CA LEU A 232 -5.63 6.57 12.64
C LEU A 232 -5.91 5.38 13.56
N GLU A 233 -4.89 4.81 14.19
CA GLU A 233 -5.03 3.74 15.19
C GLU A 233 -5.88 4.19 16.38
N ASN A 234 -5.72 5.41 16.85
CA ASN A 234 -6.50 5.94 17.97
C ASN A 234 -8.02 6.05 17.67
N PHE A 235 -8.40 6.20 16.39
CA PHE A 235 -9.80 6.19 15.97
C PHE A 235 -10.33 4.78 15.72
N LEU A 236 -9.53 3.95 15.05
CA LEU A 236 -10.05 2.73 14.43
C LEU A 236 -9.54 1.43 15.07
N HIS A 237 -8.53 1.47 15.95
CA HIS A 237 -8.00 0.30 16.67
C HIS A 237 -7.80 -0.93 15.76
N PHE A 238 -7.13 -0.73 14.62
CA PHE A 238 -7.06 -1.73 13.57
C PHE A 238 -5.80 -2.61 13.62
N ARG A 239 -4.78 -2.21 14.38
CA ARG A 239 -3.51 -2.94 14.44
C ARG A 239 -3.61 -4.19 15.31
N GLU A 240 -3.12 -5.30 14.79
CA GLU A 240 -2.97 -6.53 15.57
C GLU A 240 -1.79 -6.45 16.56
N ASN A 241 -0.81 -5.60 16.26
CA ASN A 241 0.43 -5.45 17.04
C ASN A 241 1.26 -6.74 17.14
N LEU A 242 1.15 -7.65 16.17
CA LEU A 242 1.98 -8.84 16.07
C LEU A 242 3.41 -8.43 15.68
N PRO A 243 4.47 -8.96 16.33
CA PRO A 243 5.84 -8.71 15.89
C PRO A 243 6.05 -9.09 14.41
N VAL A 244 6.78 -8.26 13.65
CA VAL A 244 6.94 -8.47 12.20
C VAL A 244 7.53 -9.84 11.85
N LYS A 245 8.46 -10.34 12.67
CA LYS A 245 9.04 -11.68 12.50
C LYS A 245 8.01 -12.79 12.64
N ASP A 246 7.09 -12.65 13.60
CA ASP A 246 6.03 -13.63 13.83
C ASP A 246 4.99 -13.57 12.72
N TYR A 247 4.75 -12.38 12.17
CA TYR A 247 3.93 -12.23 10.96
C TYR A 247 4.55 -12.95 9.75
N PHE A 248 5.85 -12.81 9.51
CA PHE A 248 6.53 -13.56 8.46
C PHE A 248 6.50 -15.08 8.67
N ASN A 249 6.56 -15.55 9.92
CA ASN A 249 6.34 -16.96 10.24
C ASN A 249 4.91 -17.41 9.89
N ARG A 250 3.90 -16.60 10.23
CA ARG A 250 2.50 -16.83 9.84
C ARG A 250 2.33 -16.90 8.31
N LEU A 251 2.97 -16.00 7.57
CA LEU A 251 2.97 -16.06 6.10
C LEU A 251 3.59 -17.35 5.57
N ALA A 252 4.68 -17.81 6.21
CA ALA A 252 5.32 -19.05 5.84
C ALA A 252 4.41 -20.28 5.99
N ASP A 253 3.49 -20.26 6.94
CA ASP A 253 2.55 -21.37 7.15
C ASP A 253 1.48 -21.44 6.05
N GLN A 254 1.23 -20.33 5.36
CA GLN A 254 0.25 -20.21 4.30
C GLN A 254 0.82 -20.52 2.88
N VAL A 255 2.15 -20.66 2.72
CA VAL A 255 2.74 -21.03 1.45
C VAL A 255 2.92 -22.54 1.32
N GLU A 256 2.86 -23.03 0.09
CA GLU A 256 2.98 -24.44 -0.23
C GLU A 256 4.36 -24.99 0.18
N PHE A 257 4.39 -26.27 0.55
CA PHE A 257 5.58 -26.93 1.08
C PHE A 257 6.82 -26.77 0.18
N TYR A 258 6.67 -26.81 -1.12
CA TYR A 258 7.81 -26.71 -2.04
C TYR A 258 8.57 -25.38 -1.97
N PHE A 259 7.93 -24.29 -1.57
CA PHE A 259 8.62 -23.02 -1.28
C PHE A 259 9.53 -23.11 -0.04
N LYS A 260 9.29 -24.08 0.84
CA LYS A 260 10.06 -24.28 2.07
C LYS A 260 11.21 -25.29 1.89
N ILE A 261 11.30 -25.98 0.77
CA ILE A 261 12.38 -26.96 0.48
C ILE A 261 13.78 -26.38 0.71
N PRO A 262 14.09 -25.10 0.33
CA PRO A 262 15.40 -24.51 0.58
C PRO A 262 15.86 -24.52 2.03
N ARG A 263 14.94 -24.59 3.01
CA ARG A 263 15.26 -24.69 4.44
C ARG A 263 16.06 -25.93 4.80
N TYR A 264 15.92 -27.01 4.02
CA TYR A 264 16.54 -28.31 4.26
C TYR A 264 17.81 -28.51 3.46
N LEU A 265 18.24 -27.54 2.67
CA LEU A 265 19.41 -27.62 1.79
C LEU A 265 20.55 -26.74 2.30
N PRO A 266 21.82 -27.07 1.97
CA PRO A 266 22.95 -26.20 2.27
C PRO A 266 22.77 -24.81 1.67
N LYS A 267 22.82 -23.78 2.50
CA LYS A 267 22.54 -22.37 2.08
C LYS A 267 23.41 -21.88 0.92
N ASN A 268 24.69 -22.34 0.85
CA ASN A 268 25.57 -21.98 -0.26
C ASN A 268 25.13 -22.57 -1.60
N LEU A 269 24.63 -23.82 -1.58
CA LEU A 269 24.09 -24.47 -2.78
C LEU A 269 22.83 -23.75 -3.24
N VAL A 270 21.92 -23.46 -2.32
CA VAL A 270 20.69 -22.72 -2.60
C VAL A 270 21.02 -21.34 -3.19
N ALA A 271 22.00 -20.62 -2.60
CA ALA A 271 22.42 -19.31 -3.11
C ALA A 271 23.00 -19.41 -4.53
N ALA A 272 23.83 -20.40 -4.80
CA ALA A 272 24.41 -20.62 -6.14
C ALA A 272 23.33 -20.86 -7.20
N CYS A 273 22.27 -21.59 -6.86
CA CYS A 273 21.15 -21.86 -7.77
C CYS A 273 20.22 -20.65 -7.92
N ALA A 274 19.93 -19.92 -6.83
CA ALA A 274 18.97 -18.82 -6.81
C ALA A 274 19.54 -17.52 -7.41
N LYS A 275 20.82 -17.23 -7.22
CA LYS A 275 21.46 -15.97 -7.66
C LYS A 275 21.29 -15.66 -9.15
N PRO A 276 21.45 -16.61 -10.10
CA PRO A 276 21.21 -16.35 -11.51
C PRO A 276 19.75 -15.97 -11.81
N PHE A 277 18.80 -16.57 -11.11
CA PHE A 277 17.37 -16.25 -11.23
C PHE A 277 17.10 -14.84 -10.72
N MET A 278 17.60 -14.50 -9.53
CA MET A 278 17.46 -13.17 -8.95
C MET A 278 18.10 -12.08 -9.84
N LYS A 279 19.25 -12.39 -10.45
CA LYS A 279 19.89 -11.47 -11.42
C LYS A 279 18.99 -11.22 -12.64
N LYS A 280 18.23 -12.22 -13.08
CA LYS A 280 17.28 -12.06 -14.20
C LYS A 280 16.14 -11.12 -13.78
N ILE A 281 15.58 -11.30 -12.57
CA ILE A 281 14.53 -10.44 -12.03
C ILE A 281 15.03 -8.99 -11.93
N ALA A 282 16.22 -8.77 -11.36
CA ALA A 282 16.81 -7.44 -11.19
C ALA A 282 17.06 -6.68 -12.51
N LYS A 283 17.12 -7.40 -13.65
CA LYS A 283 17.27 -6.80 -14.99
C LYS A 283 15.95 -6.57 -15.71
N THR A 284 14.84 -6.98 -15.12
CA THR A 284 13.51 -6.72 -15.68
C THR A 284 13.14 -5.27 -15.37
N PRO A 285 12.78 -4.48 -16.40
CA PRO A 285 12.42 -3.08 -16.22
C PRO A 285 11.13 -2.91 -15.43
#